data_99e2c00bc490a11e28ae1ecffc23258e
#
_entry.id   99e2c00bc490a11e28ae1ecffc23258e
#
_cell.length_a   1.000
_cell.length_b   1.000
_cell.length_c   1.000
_cell.angle_alpha   90.00
_cell.angle_beta   90.00
_cell.angle_gamma   90.00
#
_symmetry.space_group_name_H-M   'P 1'
#
loop_
_entity.id
_entity.type
_entity.pdbx_description
1 polymer ?
#
loop_
_entity_poly.entity_id
_entity_poly.type
_entity_poly.pdbx_seq_one_letter_code
_entity_poly.pdbx_strand_id
1 'polypeptide(L)'
;MAVTLANVRAGMQDALSAQVIDEFCKSSYLLDNMVFDDAVTPMGGGASMTYAYTRVTTWPTAGTRAVNTEYTAQEAEKKRYIVDLKVMGGSFEIDRVLAGMGGVIDEVQFQIGQKVKATQACFSDLVINGDSSVDANGFDGLSKALTGSATEFAGNIDLSSSANVTGNYLAFLDLLDEMIGEMDGAPTCLMGNTRMMAKIRACARRATMYQTGLDGWGRQIEYYGAVPLIDLGTKAGTNSPIVATSEAGETSLYAVRMGLDGFHGVSVSGQSPILTWLPDFSTAGAVKKGEVEMVAAVALKSSKAAAVMRGLKVM
;
A
#
# COMPACT_ATOMS: atom_id res chain seq x y z
N MET A 1 26.14 4.13 3.73
CA MET A 1 27.05 4.30 4.87
C MET A 1 27.30 2.94 5.45
N ALA A 2 28.55 2.51 5.62
CA ALA A 2 28.87 1.17 6.19
C ALA A 2 28.46 1.12 7.67
N VAL A 3 28.06 -0.08 8.13
CA VAL A 3 27.75 -0.33 9.55
C VAL A 3 29.00 -0.05 10.39
N THR A 4 28.88 0.73 11.45
CA THR A 4 30.00 1.12 12.30
C THR A 4 30.14 0.19 13.51
N LEU A 5 31.34 0.12 14.09
CA LEU A 5 31.61 -0.64 15.31
C LEU A 5 30.69 -0.22 16.48
N ALA A 6 30.30 1.05 16.55
CA ALA A 6 29.39 1.55 17.57
C ALA A 6 27.98 0.93 17.45
N ASN A 7 27.49 0.76 16.21
CA ASN A 7 26.19 0.13 15.97
C ASN A 7 26.19 -1.38 16.35
N VAL A 8 27.31 -2.06 16.09
CA VAL A 8 27.46 -3.48 16.45
C VAL A 8 27.57 -3.67 17.97
N ARG A 9 28.28 -2.77 18.67
CA ARG A 9 28.37 -2.79 20.13
C ARG A 9 27.04 -2.60 20.85
N ALA A 10 26.08 -1.90 20.24
CA ALA A 10 24.73 -1.76 20.79
C ALA A 10 23.97 -3.11 20.89
N GLY A 11 24.40 -4.12 20.12
CA GLY A 11 23.90 -5.50 20.21
C GLY A 11 24.77 -6.47 21.01
N MET A 12 25.90 -5.99 21.58
CA MET A 12 26.82 -6.80 22.39
C MET A 12 26.45 -6.74 23.87
N GLN A 13 26.60 -7.86 24.54
CA GLN A 13 26.17 -8.11 25.90
C GLN A 13 26.70 -7.18 26.98
N ASP A 14 25.79 -6.54 27.68
CA ASP A 14 25.80 -6.42 29.12
C ASP A 14 24.38 -6.76 29.59
N ALA A 15 24.12 -7.97 30.03
CA ALA A 15 22.87 -8.45 30.68
C ALA A 15 21.53 -7.93 30.04
N LEU A 16 21.54 -7.63 28.74
CA LEU A 16 20.42 -7.06 27.99
C LEU A 16 19.58 -8.15 27.31
N SER A 17 18.32 -7.89 27.16
CA SER A 17 17.39 -8.69 26.37
C SER A 17 17.98 -8.98 24.98
N ALA A 18 17.97 -10.25 24.56
CA ALA A 18 18.42 -10.68 23.23
C ALA A 18 17.53 -10.15 22.08
N GLN A 19 16.58 -9.29 22.39
CA GLN A 19 15.59 -8.78 21.45
C GLN A 19 15.83 -7.31 21.16
N VAL A 20 16.05 -6.99 19.88
CA VAL A 20 16.07 -5.60 19.41
C VAL A 20 14.64 -5.12 19.29
N ILE A 21 14.33 -4.03 19.98
CA ILE A 21 13.04 -3.36 19.89
C ILE A 21 13.02 -2.54 18.60
N ASP A 22 12.10 -2.87 17.71
CA ASP A 22 11.87 -2.16 16.47
C ASP A 22 10.61 -1.30 16.60
N GLU A 23 10.80 0.01 16.76
CA GLU A 23 9.71 0.96 16.97
C GLU A 23 9.05 1.43 15.66
N PHE A 24 9.69 1.19 14.52
CA PHE A 24 9.36 1.90 13.28
C PHE A 24 8.65 1.08 12.21
N CYS A 25 8.52 -0.23 12.39
CA CYS A 25 7.93 -1.07 11.35
C CYS A 25 6.73 -1.88 11.85
N LYS A 26 5.56 -1.52 11.32
CA LYS A 26 4.38 -2.39 11.35
C LYS A 26 4.45 -3.36 10.16
N SER A 27 3.89 -4.57 10.32
CA SER A 27 3.73 -5.52 9.21
C SER A 27 2.90 -4.89 8.10
N SER A 28 3.31 -5.08 6.83
CA SER A 28 2.59 -4.54 5.68
C SER A 28 1.35 -5.39 5.38
N TYR A 29 0.18 -4.93 5.81
CA TYR A 29 -1.09 -5.57 5.44
C TYR A 29 -1.27 -5.67 3.93
N LEU A 30 -0.80 -4.68 3.18
CA LEU A 30 -0.90 -4.65 1.72
C LEU A 30 -0.19 -5.85 1.09
N LEU A 31 1.06 -6.13 1.48
CA LEU A 31 1.83 -7.24 0.93
C LEU A 31 1.29 -8.60 1.38
N ASP A 32 0.75 -8.68 2.59
CA ASP A 32 0.19 -9.92 3.14
C ASP A 32 -1.09 -10.35 2.41
N ASN A 33 -1.87 -9.39 1.88
CA ASN A 33 -3.20 -9.63 1.28
C ASN A 33 -3.30 -9.27 -0.20
N MET A 34 -2.28 -8.61 -0.78
CA MET A 34 -2.29 -8.24 -2.19
C MET A 34 -1.97 -9.45 -3.07
N VAL A 35 -2.82 -9.68 -4.05
CA VAL A 35 -2.56 -10.67 -5.09
C VAL A 35 -1.60 -10.06 -6.11
N PHE A 36 -0.50 -10.76 -6.42
CA PHE A 36 0.44 -10.37 -7.45
C PHE A 36 0.19 -11.15 -8.74
N ASP A 37 0.06 -10.43 -9.85
CA ASP A 37 0.06 -10.98 -11.21
C ASP A 37 1.51 -11.07 -11.69
N ASP A 38 2.01 -12.28 -11.89
CA ASP A 38 3.38 -12.58 -12.34
C ASP A 38 3.50 -12.70 -13.87
N ALA A 39 2.68 -11.96 -14.59
CA ALA A 39 2.59 -12.06 -16.06
C ALA A 39 3.75 -11.40 -16.80
N VAL A 40 4.60 -10.61 -16.13
CA VAL A 40 5.70 -9.89 -16.79
C VAL A 40 6.95 -10.73 -16.85
N THR A 41 7.37 -11.13 -18.08
CA THR A 41 8.53 -12.00 -18.33
C THR A 41 9.65 -11.26 -19.08
N PRO A 42 10.46 -10.41 -18.43
CA PRO A 42 11.51 -9.64 -19.11
C PRO A 42 12.60 -10.55 -19.74
N MET A 43 12.91 -11.67 -19.08
CA MET A 43 13.96 -12.60 -19.51
C MET A 43 13.47 -13.71 -20.47
N GLY A 44 12.17 -13.84 -20.69
CA GLY A 44 11.55 -14.89 -21.50
C GLY A 44 11.28 -14.52 -22.95
N GLY A 45 11.97 -13.49 -23.51
CA GLY A 45 11.76 -13.03 -24.89
C GLY A 45 10.73 -11.90 -25.04
N GLY A 46 10.07 -11.48 -23.96
CA GLY A 46 9.13 -10.35 -23.96
C GLY A 46 9.82 -8.98 -23.88
N ALA A 47 11.07 -8.92 -23.44
CA ALA A 47 11.94 -7.74 -23.40
C ALA A 47 11.38 -6.44 -22.80
N SER A 48 10.28 -6.48 -22.05
CA SER A 48 9.72 -5.29 -21.43
C SER A 48 9.36 -5.53 -19.95
N MET A 49 9.61 -4.53 -19.12
CA MET A 49 9.14 -4.48 -17.72
C MET A 49 7.76 -3.81 -17.63
N THR A 50 6.95 -3.98 -18.67
CA THR A 50 5.68 -3.27 -18.85
C THR A 50 4.53 -4.25 -18.77
N TYR A 51 3.59 -3.96 -17.90
CA TYR A 51 2.30 -4.64 -17.80
C TYR A 51 1.25 -3.84 -18.55
N ALA A 52 0.47 -4.50 -19.42
CA ALA A 52 -0.57 -3.83 -20.19
C ALA A 52 -1.92 -4.52 -20.00
N TYR A 53 -2.96 -3.73 -19.82
CA TYR A 53 -4.33 -4.20 -19.77
C TYR A 53 -5.26 -3.29 -20.56
N THR A 54 -6.42 -3.80 -20.95
CA THR A 54 -7.40 -3.05 -21.73
C THR A 54 -8.66 -2.82 -20.90
N ARG A 55 -9.14 -1.59 -20.90
CA ARG A 55 -10.38 -1.19 -20.23
C ARG A 55 -11.37 -0.70 -21.27
N VAL A 56 -12.64 -1.05 -21.10
CA VAL A 56 -13.74 -0.47 -21.87
C VAL A 56 -14.01 0.93 -21.31
N THR A 57 -13.99 1.94 -22.17
CA THR A 57 -14.19 3.35 -21.78
C THR A 57 -15.61 3.82 -22.08
N THR A 58 -16.23 3.27 -23.12
CA THR A 58 -17.59 3.63 -23.53
C THR A 58 -18.41 2.35 -23.67
N TRP A 59 -19.54 2.30 -22.99
CA TRP A 59 -20.48 1.19 -23.12
C TRP A 59 -21.59 1.55 -24.13
N PRO A 60 -21.97 0.60 -25.01
CA PRO A 60 -23.11 0.81 -25.89
C PRO A 60 -24.40 0.83 -25.06
N THR A 61 -25.33 1.66 -25.44
CA THR A 61 -26.68 1.66 -24.88
C THR A 61 -27.61 0.74 -25.69
N ALA A 62 -28.67 0.26 -25.08
CA ALA A 62 -29.74 -0.49 -25.76
C ALA A 62 -31.04 0.31 -25.63
N GLY A 63 -31.83 0.30 -26.68
CA GLY A 63 -33.12 0.99 -26.71
C GLY A 63 -34.20 0.18 -27.42
N THR A 64 -35.42 0.63 -27.34
CA THR A 64 -36.55 0.09 -28.09
C THR A 64 -36.67 0.75 -29.45
N ARG A 65 -37.15 0.03 -30.45
CA ARG A 65 -37.49 0.57 -31.78
C ARG A 65 -38.96 0.29 -32.11
N ALA A 66 -39.51 1.13 -32.97
CA ALA A 66 -40.78 0.86 -33.56
C ALA A 66 -40.65 -0.25 -34.63
N VAL A 67 -41.79 -0.90 -34.98
CA VAL A 67 -41.84 -1.81 -36.13
C VAL A 67 -41.50 -1.05 -37.41
N ASN A 68 -40.68 -1.63 -38.28
CA ASN A 68 -40.19 -1.06 -39.52
C ASN A 68 -39.22 0.13 -39.38
N THR A 69 -38.56 0.32 -38.20
CA THR A 69 -37.46 1.26 -38.03
C THR A 69 -36.18 0.50 -37.69
N GLU A 70 -35.00 1.10 -37.99
CA GLU A 70 -33.70 0.54 -37.66
C GLU A 70 -33.21 1.04 -36.30
N TYR A 71 -32.31 0.28 -35.65
CA TYR A 71 -31.58 0.72 -34.47
C TYR A 71 -30.47 1.67 -34.88
N THR A 72 -30.17 2.66 -34.05
CA THR A 72 -28.97 3.49 -34.19
C THR A 72 -27.76 2.63 -33.75
N ALA A 73 -26.80 2.44 -34.68
CA ALA A 73 -25.58 1.69 -34.37
C ALA A 73 -24.73 2.42 -33.32
N GLN A 74 -24.24 1.70 -32.38
CA GLN A 74 -23.34 2.17 -31.32
C GLN A 74 -22.19 1.17 -31.12
N GLU A 75 -21.00 1.68 -30.80
CA GLU A 75 -19.79 0.89 -30.61
C GLU A 75 -19.30 1.03 -29.17
N ALA A 76 -18.66 -0.05 -28.67
CA ALA A 76 -17.94 -0.03 -27.42
C ALA A 76 -16.47 0.37 -27.68
N GLU A 77 -15.99 1.40 -27.00
CA GLU A 77 -14.60 1.83 -27.11
C GLU A 77 -13.73 1.17 -26.04
N LYS A 78 -12.49 0.86 -26.42
CA LYS A 78 -11.47 0.23 -25.54
C LYS A 78 -10.23 1.12 -25.52
N LYS A 79 -9.65 1.26 -24.32
CA LYS A 79 -8.36 1.95 -24.15
C LYS A 79 -7.37 1.00 -23.47
N ARG A 80 -6.15 0.96 -24.01
CA ARG A 80 -5.03 0.24 -23.42
C ARG A 80 -4.38 1.12 -22.36
N TYR A 81 -4.16 0.56 -21.18
CA TYR A 81 -3.42 1.13 -20.07
C TYR A 81 -2.13 0.35 -19.88
N ILE A 82 -1.09 1.04 -19.46
CA ILE A 82 0.25 0.51 -19.31
C ILE A 82 0.75 0.88 -17.93
N VAL A 83 1.38 -0.08 -17.27
CA VAL A 83 2.05 0.10 -15.97
C VAL A 83 3.45 -0.48 -16.08
N ASP A 84 4.46 0.33 -15.79
CA ASP A 84 5.86 -0.10 -15.80
C ASP A 84 6.26 -0.58 -14.41
N LEU A 85 6.87 -1.76 -14.34
CA LEU A 85 7.49 -2.26 -13.11
C LEU A 85 8.68 -1.37 -12.74
N LYS A 86 8.81 -1.10 -11.46
CA LYS A 86 9.89 -0.28 -10.91
C LYS A 86 10.70 -1.07 -9.89
N VAL A 87 11.98 -0.75 -9.81
CA VAL A 87 12.91 -1.37 -8.87
C VAL A 87 12.98 -0.50 -7.63
N MET A 88 12.74 -1.07 -6.47
CA MET A 88 12.84 -0.41 -5.18
C MET A 88 13.59 -1.29 -4.20
N GLY A 89 14.34 -0.69 -3.28
CA GLY A 89 15.11 -1.46 -2.33
C GLY A 89 16.19 -0.62 -1.65
N GLY A 90 17.18 -1.32 -1.15
CA GLY A 90 18.32 -0.67 -0.51
C GLY A 90 19.45 -1.62 -0.21
N SER A 91 20.61 -1.06 0.05
CA SER A 91 21.82 -1.81 0.37
C SER A 91 22.38 -1.41 1.73
N PHE A 92 23.22 -2.28 2.29
CA PHE A 92 24.05 -2.00 3.46
C PHE A 92 25.44 -2.56 3.22
N GLU A 93 26.42 -2.04 3.93
CA GLU A 93 27.80 -2.50 3.87
C GLU A 93 28.27 -2.91 5.27
N ILE A 94 28.96 -4.03 5.35
CA ILE A 94 29.49 -4.57 6.61
C ILE A 94 30.94 -5.06 6.43
N ASP A 95 31.79 -4.76 7.40
CA ASP A 95 33.13 -5.33 7.43
C ASP A 95 33.10 -6.81 7.87
N ARG A 96 33.94 -7.64 7.21
CA ARG A 96 34.01 -9.08 7.50
C ARG A 96 34.39 -9.40 8.95
N VAL A 97 35.15 -8.52 9.62
CA VAL A 97 35.50 -8.69 11.02
C VAL A 97 34.27 -8.49 11.90
N LEU A 98 33.45 -7.46 11.61
CA LEU A 98 32.19 -7.19 12.30
C LEU A 98 31.16 -8.29 12.05
N ALA A 99 31.07 -8.78 10.82
CA ALA A 99 30.19 -9.91 10.49
C ALA A 99 30.59 -11.22 11.18
N GLY A 100 31.91 -11.42 11.45
CA GLY A 100 32.45 -12.58 12.17
C GLY A 100 32.47 -12.42 13.69
N MET A 101 32.15 -11.24 14.22
CA MET A 101 32.10 -11.02 15.67
C MET A 101 30.87 -11.71 16.25
N GLY A 102 31.09 -12.75 17.06
CA GLY A 102 30.01 -13.43 17.79
C GLY A 102 29.31 -12.47 18.77
N GLY A 103 28.03 -12.33 18.65
CA GLY A 103 27.14 -11.58 19.54
C GLY A 103 25.83 -12.32 19.76
N VAL A 104 24.95 -11.76 20.57
CA VAL A 104 23.59 -12.30 20.78
C VAL A 104 22.75 -12.15 19.50
N ILE A 105 23.11 -11.22 18.62
CA ILE A 105 22.38 -10.88 17.41
C ILE A 105 23.34 -11.04 16.22
N ASP A 106 22.89 -11.75 15.19
CA ASP A 106 23.57 -11.77 13.89
C ASP A 106 23.31 -10.45 13.17
N GLU A 107 24.36 -9.62 13.08
CA GLU A 107 24.24 -8.28 12.51
C GLU A 107 23.85 -8.30 11.02
N VAL A 108 24.29 -9.29 10.26
CA VAL A 108 23.92 -9.44 8.85
C VAL A 108 22.42 -9.69 8.71
N GLN A 109 21.89 -10.65 9.47
CA GLN A 109 20.45 -10.96 9.44
C GLN A 109 19.61 -9.79 9.95
N PHE A 110 20.07 -9.07 10.98
CA PHE A 110 19.41 -7.88 11.48
C PHE A 110 19.31 -6.80 10.39
N GLN A 111 20.44 -6.48 9.74
CA GLN A 111 20.48 -5.45 8.69
C GLN A 111 19.59 -5.81 7.49
N ILE A 112 19.58 -7.09 7.08
CA ILE A 112 18.68 -7.56 6.01
C ILE A 112 17.23 -7.42 6.43
N GLY A 113 16.87 -7.86 7.64
CA GLY A 113 15.51 -7.74 8.17
C GLY A 113 15.03 -6.29 8.18
N GLN A 114 15.88 -5.34 8.60
CA GLN A 114 15.56 -3.91 8.56
C GLN A 114 15.39 -3.38 7.13
N LYS A 115 16.23 -3.84 6.17
CA LYS A 115 16.10 -3.44 4.77
C LYS A 115 14.83 -4.02 4.12
N VAL A 116 14.45 -5.25 4.42
CA VAL A 116 13.20 -5.84 3.96
C VAL A 116 12.00 -5.02 4.44
N LYS A 117 11.96 -4.68 5.72
CA LYS A 117 10.90 -3.83 6.28
C LYS A 117 10.86 -2.45 5.66
N ALA A 118 12.01 -1.82 5.43
CA ALA A 118 12.11 -0.53 4.75
C ALA A 118 11.61 -0.59 3.31
N THR A 119 11.93 -1.68 2.58
CA THR A 119 11.44 -1.90 1.20
C THR A 119 9.91 -2.10 1.18
N GLN A 120 9.36 -2.85 2.14
CA GLN A 120 7.91 -3.01 2.31
C GLN A 120 7.20 -1.68 2.59
N ALA A 121 7.76 -0.86 3.48
CA ALA A 121 7.22 0.46 3.79
C ALA A 121 7.30 1.41 2.59
N CYS A 122 8.39 1.35 1.82
CA CYS A 122 8.57 2.09 0.57
C CYS A 122 7.52 1.68 -0.47
N PHE A 123 7.29 0.39 -0.67
CA PHE A 123 6.24 -0.09 -1.56
C PHE A 123 4.87 0.40 -1.13
N SER A 124 4.53 0.30 0.16
CA SER A 124 3.25 0.77 0.69
C SER A 124 3.06 2.28 0.51
N ASP A 125 4.14 3.07 0.63
CA ASP A 125 4.10 4.52 0.35
C ASP A 125 3.84 4.79 -1.13
N LEU A 126 4.54 4.11 -2.04
CA LEU A 126 4.34 4.24 -3.48
C LEU A 126 2.94 3.80 -3.94
N VAL A 127 2.38 2.76 -3.33
CA VAL A 127 0.99 2.32 -3.60
C VAL A 127 -0.03 3.43 -3.37
N ILE A 128 0.18 4.28 -2.37
CA ILE A 128 -0.72 5.39 -2.05
C ILE A 128 -0.29 6.69 -2.74
N ASN A 129 0.97 7.09 -2.54
CA ASN A 129 1.46 8.43 -2.87
C ASN A 129 2.31 8.47 -4.14
N GLY A 130 2.57 7.34 -4.80
CA GLY A 130 3.41 7.28 -5.98
C GLY A 130 2.90 8.18 -7.10
N ASP A 131 3.83 8.92 -7.73
CA ASP A 131 3.56 9.79 -8.87
C ASP A 131 4.76 9.79 -9.82
N SER A 132 4.60 9.14 -10.96
CA SER A 132 5.63 9.04 -12.01
C SER A 132 5.99 10.38 -12.64
N SER A 133 5.17 11.42 -12.47
CA SER A 133 5.49 12.77 -12.94
C SER A 133 6.42 13.54 -11.98
N VAL A 134 6.48 13.14 -10.71
CA VAL A 134 7.38 13.71 -9.69
C VAL A 134 8.65 12.87 -9.57
N ASP A 135 8.51 11.55 -9.50
CA ASP A 135 9.62 10.62 -9.49
C ASP A 135 9.50 9.60 -10.64
N ALA A 136 10.35 9.76 -11.66
CA ALA A 136 10.37 8.88 -12.82
C ALA A 136 10.72 7.41 -12.47
N ASN A 137 11.34 7.16 -11.31
CA ASN A 137 11.66 5.82 -10.82
C ASN A 137 10.51 5.20 -10.00
N GLY A 138 9.47 5.98 -9.68
CA GLY A 138 8.25 5.51 -9.04
C GLY A 138 7.18 5.09 -10.04
N PHE A 139 6.14 4.44 -9.56
CA PHE A 139 4.92 4.14 -10.30
C PHE A 139 3.75 4.97 -9.77
N ASP A 140 2.67 5.07 -10.55
CA ASP A 140 1.49 5.84 -10.15
C ASP A 140 0.69 5.10 -9.08
N GLY A 141 0.52 5.73 -7.93
CA GLY A 141 -0.23 5.22 -6.79
C GLY A 141 -1.73 5.55 -6.86
N LEU A 142 -2.47 5.05 -5.86
CA LEU A 142 -3.93 5.23 -5.76
C LEU A 142 -4.35 6.70 -5.70
N SER A 143 -3.58 7.54 -5.00
CA SER A 143 -3.90 8.97 -4.90
C SER A 143 -3.99 9.64 -6.26
N LYS A 144 -3.01 9.34 -7.16
CA LYS A 144 -3.00 9.87 -8.52
C LYS A 144 -4.04 9.20 -9.41
N ALA A 145 -4.16 7.87 -9.32
CA ALA A 145 -5.08 7.09 -10.15
C ALA A 145 -6.55 7.43 -9.92
N LEU A 146 -6.91 7.85 -8.69
CA LEU A 146 -8.27 8.19 -8.30
C LEU A 146 -8.60 9.68 -8.45
N THR A 147 -7.61 10.54 -8.72
CA THR A 147 -7.87 11.97 -8.92
C THR A 147 -8.73 12.21 -10.15
N GLY A 148 -9.87 12.87 -9.98
CA GLY A 148 -10.86 13.11 -11.03
C GLY A 148 -11.67 11.87 -11.45
N SER A 149 -11.61 10.78 -10.69
CA SER A 149 -12.43 9.59 -10.93
C SER A 149 -13.85 9.75 -10.37
N ALA A 150 -14.77 8.91 -10.85
CA ALA A 150 -16.14 8.87 -10.31
C ALA A 150 -16.20 8.36 -8.85
N THR A 151 -15.11 7.77 -8.35
CA THR A 151 -14.98 7.24 -6.99
C THR A 151 -14.11 8.13 -6.09
N GLU A 152 -13.90 9.39 -6.48
CA GLU A 152 -13.29 10.42 -5.64
C GLU A 152 -14.37 11.22 -4.92
N PHE A 153 -14.40 11.16 -3.60
CA PHE A 153 -15.37 11.85 -2.74
C PHE A 153 -14.69 13.00 -1.99
N ALA A 154 -15.34 14.16 -2.00
CA ALA A 154 -14.96 15.28 -1.16
C ALA A 154 -15.64 15.12 0.21
N GLY A 155 -14.89 14.67 1.22
CA GLY A 155 -15.41 14.48 2.57
C GLY A 155 -15.82 15.78 3.21
N ASN A 156 -14.92 16.75 3.27
CA ASN A 156 -15.11 18.08 3.88
C ASN A 156 -15.79 18.03 5.27
N ILE A 157 -15.56 16.96 6.02
CA ILE A 157 -16.17 16.69 7.31
C ILE A 157 -15.13 16.91 8.41
N ASP A 158 -15.49 17.72 9.40
CA ASP A 158 -14.66 18.00 10.56
C ASP A 158 -14.92 16.98 11.68
N LEU A 159 -13.92 16.15 11.96
CA LEU A 159 -13.88 15.18 13.05
C LEU A 159 -12.77 15.52 14.06
N SER A 160 -12.23 16.73 14.05
CA SER A 160 -11.06 17.12 14.86
C SER A 160 -11.32 16.99 16.36
N SER A 161 -12.45 17.46 16.86
CA SER A 161 -12.81 17.44 18.26
C SER A 161 -13.89 16.42 18.59
N SER A 162 -14.06 16.09 19.88
CA SER A 162 -15.14 15.21 20.34
C SER A 162 -16.53 15.80 20.06
N ALA A 163 -16.67 17.13 20.14
CA ALA A 163 -17.92 17.82 19.84
C ALA A 163 -18.25 17.69 18.33
N ASN A 164 -17.26 17.94 17.46
CA ASN A 164 -17.41 17.80 16.02
C ASN A 164 -17.72 16.35 15.62
N VAL A 165 -17.05 15.38 16.24
CA VAL A 165 -17.39 13.94 16.01
C VAL A 165 -18.83 13.67 16.43
N THR A 166 -19.32 14.24 17.55
CA THR A 166 -20.70 14.03 17.99
C THR A 166 -21.72 14.71 17.06
N GLY A 167 -21.36 15.83 16.44
CA GLY A 167 -22.23 16.50 15.47
C GLY A 167 -22.25 15.86 14.09
N ASN A 168 -21.11 15.28 13.66
CA ASN A 168 -20.88 14.90 12.26
C ASN A 168 -20.78 13.38 12.02
N TYR A 169 -20.87 12.53 13.06
CA TYR A 169 -20.63 11.10 12.89
C TYR A 169 -21.61 10.42 11.93
N LEU A 170 -22.90 10.82 11.93
CA LEU A 170 -23.88 10.28 10.98
C LEU A 170 -23.54 10.69 9.55
N ALA A 171 -23.31 11.99 9.30
CA ALA A 171 -22.95 12.48 7.97
C ALA A 171 -21.67 11.81 7.42
N PHE A 172 -20.71 11.52 8.31
CA PHE A 172 -19.51 10.78 7.91
C PHE A 172 -19.81 9.33 7.54
N LEU A 173 -20.65 8.65 8.32
CA LEU A 173 -21.03 7.26 8.05
C LEU A 173 -21.88 7.14 6.79
N ASP A 174 -22.83 8.06 6.58
CA ASP A 174 -23.66 8.12 5.37
C ASP A 174 -22.76 8.28 4.10
N LEU A 175 -21.79 9.19 4.16
CA LEU A 175 -20.85 9.39 3.04
C LEU A 175 -19.91 8.18 2.84
N LEU A 176 -19.55 7.50 3.93
CA LEU A 176 -18.74 6.28 3.85
C LEU A 176 -19.52 5.14 3.19
N ASP A 177 -20.80 5.00 3.51
CA ASP A 177 -21.68 4.01 2.91
C ASP A 177 -21.94 4.34 1.43
N GLU A 178 -22.10 5.62 1.07
CA GLU A 178 -22.18 6.08 -0.32
C GLU A 178 -20.90 5.72 -1.10
N MET A 179 -19.72 6.00 -0.53
CA MET A 179 -18.43 5.66 -1.13
C MET A 179 -18.31 4.15 -1.38
N ILE A 180 -18.70 3.32 -0.43
CA ILE A 180 -18.68 1.85 -0.58
C ILE A 180 -19.70 1.40 -1.63
N GLY A 181 -20.87 2.03 -1.68
CA GLY A 181 -21.94 1.71 -2.63
C GLY A 181 -21.61 2.02 -4.08
N GLU A 182 -20.78 3.03 -4.35
CA GLU A 182 -20.33 3.39 -5.70
C GLU A 182 -19.21 2.49 -6.24
N MET A 183 -18.60 1.67 -5.38
CA MET A 183 -17.58 0.72 -5.79
C MET A 183 -18.19 -0.48 -6.55
N ASP A 184 -17.39 -1.09 -7.41
CA ASP A 184 -17.72 -2.34 -8.10
C ASP A 184 -17.44 -3.55 -7.17
N GLY A 185 -18.41 -3.86 -6.34
CA GLY A 185 -18.35 -4.90 -5.32
C GLY A 185 -17.79 -4.44 -3.97
N ALA A 186 -17.90 -5.29 -2.96
CA ALA A 186 -17.47 -4.97 -1.61
C ALA A 186 -15.95 -4.73 -1.52
N PRO A 187 -15.49 -3.68 -0.85
CA PRO A 187 -14.06 -3.44 -0.65
C PRO A 187 -13.45 -4.54 0.24
N THR A 188 -12.22 -4.90 -0.06
CA THR A 188 -11.44 -5.84 0.75
C THR A 188 -10.96 -5.20 2.04
N CYS A 189 -10.68 -3.89 2.02
CA CYS A 189 -10.25 -3.13 3.19
C CYS A 189 -10.46 -1.63 3.02
N LEU A 190 -10.54 -0.94 4.18
CA LEU A 190 -10.45 0.51 4.31
C LEU A 190 -9.07 0.86 4.86
N MET A 191 -8.36 1.75 4.18
CA MET A 191 -6.98 2.10 4.49
C MET A 191 -6.84 3.58 4.84
N GLY A 192 -6.11 3.87 5.89
CA GLY A 192 -5.84 5.24 6.31
C GLY A 192 -4.68 5.32 7.30
N ASN A 193 -4.55 6.45 7.96
CA ASN A 193 -3.59 6.62 9.03
C ASN A 193 -4.19 6.32 10.42
N THR A 194 -3.35 6.17 11.43
CA THR A 194 -3.73 5.89 12.82
C THR A 194 -4.80 6.85 13.34
N ARG A 195 -4.71 8.15 12.99
CA ARG A 195 -5.67 9.18 13.44
C ARG A 195 -7.04 8.99 12.81
N MET A 196 -7.08 8.71 11.49
CA MET A 196 -8.34 8.45 10.80
C MET A 196 -9.01 7.18 11.34
N MET A 197 -8.24 6.11 11.57
CA MET A 197 -8.76 4.88 12.21
C MET A 197 -9.36 5.17 13.59
N ALA A 198 -8.73 6.02 14.40
CA ALA A 198 -9.26 6.42 15.69
C ALA A 198 -10.59 7.21 15.58
N LYS A 199 -10.73 8.05 14.54
CA LYS A 199 -11.99 8.79 14.28
C LYS A 199 -13.10 7.88 13.79
N ILE A 200 -12.81 6.92 12.90
CA ILE A 200 -13.79 5.90 12.47
C ILE A 200 -14.30 5.11 13.67
N ARG A 201 -13.39 4.64 14.55
CA ARG A 201 -13.76 3.99 15.82
C ARG A 201 -14.68 4.86 16.68
N ALA A 202 -14.37 6.14 16.78
CA ALA A 202 -15.16 7.07 17.58
C ALA A 202 -16.57 7.28 17.00
N CYS A 203 -16.71 7.33 15.66
CA CYS A 203 -18.00 7.39 14.97
C CYS A 203 -18.79 6.08 15.15
N ALA A 204 -18.16 4.93 14.89
CA ALA A 204 -18.78 3.62 15.02
C ALA A 204 -19.28 3.32 16.44
N ARG A 205 -18.51 3.72 17.49
CA ARG A 205 -18.96 3.58 18.87
C ARG A 205 -20.18 4.44 19.20
N ARG A 206 -20.29 5.65 18.60
CA ARG A 206 -21.46 6.53 18.80
C ARG A 206 -22.70 5.99 18.07
N ALA A 207 -22.47 5.37 16.89
CA ALA A 207 -23.52 4.70 16.14
C ALA A 207 -23.87 3.29 16.65
N THR A 208 -23.20 2.81 17.73
CA THR A 208 -23.33 1.43 18.25
C THR A 208 -23.02 0.32 17.22
N MET A 209 -22.20 0.65 16.21
CA MET A 209 -21.81 -0.26 15.11
C MET A 209 -20.36 -0.77 15.23
N TYR A 210 -19.73 -0.60 16.39
CA TYR A 210 -18.35 -1.02 16.59
C TYR A 210 -18.24 -2.53 16.65
N GLN A 211 -17.46 -3.09 15.72
CA GLN A 211 -17.22 -4.53 15.63
C GLN A 211 -15.72 -4.83 15.63
N THR A 212 -15.35 -5.92 16.25
CA THR A 212 -13.98 -6.47 16.24
C THR A 212 -14.02 -7.93 15.84
N GLY A 213 -13.01 -8.37 15.11
CA GLY A 213 -12.86 -9.77 14.72
C GLY A 213 -11.39 -10.17 14.69
N LEU A 214 -11.12 -11.37 14.23
CA LEU A 214 -9.77 -11.87 14.01
C LEU A 214 -9.52 -11.97 12.51
N ASP A 215 -8.32 -11.61 12.09
CA ASP A 215 -7.86 -11.86 10.72
C ASP A 215 -7.51 -13.35 10.53
N GLY A 216 -7.15 -13.72 9.30
CA GLY A 216 -6.70 -15.08 8.98
C GLY A 216 -5.45 -15.54 9.76
N TRP A 217 -4.75 -14.62 10.41
CA TRP A 217 -3.55 -14.88 11.23
C TRP A 217 -3.84 -14.83 12.73
N GLY A 218 -5.11 -14.66 13.14
CA GLY A 218 -5.51 -14.58 14.55
C GLY A 218 -5.23 -13.24 15.23
N ARG A 219 -4.86 -12.19 14.46
CA ARG A 219 -4.68 -10.83 15.00
C ARG A 219 -6.03 -10.13 15.09
N GLN A 220 -6.24 -9.38 16.16
CA GLN A 220 -7.47 -8.60 16.33
C GLN A 220 -7.51 -7.43 15.35
N ILE A 221 -8.52 -7.42 14.49
CA ILE A 221 -8.80 -6.35 13.54
C ILE A 221 -10.19 -5.76 13.82
N GLU A 222 -10.31 -4.48 13.55
CA GLU A 222 -11.57 -3.74 13.65
C GLU A 222 -12.26 -3.75 12.29
N TYR A 223 -13.57 -3.80 12.31
CA TYR A 223 -14.40 -3.85 11.12
C TYR A 223 -15.41 -2.71 11.09
N TYR A 224 -15.64 -2.17 9.90
CA TYR A 224 -16.82 -1.39 9.57
C TYR A 224 -17.73 -2.27 8.72
N GLY A 225 -18.85 -2.71 9.29
CA GLY A 225 -19.66 -3.77 8.68
C GLY A 225 -18.82 -5.06 8.49
N ALA A 226 -18.60 -5.46 7.25
CA ALA A 226 -17.77 -6.61 6.90
C ALA A 226 -16.35 -6.22 6.44
N VAL A 227 -16.02 -4.92 6.42
CA VAL A 227 -14.77 -4.40 5.83
C VAL A 227 -13.74 -4.09 6.92
N PRO A 228 -12.55 -4.70 6.89
CA PRO A 228 -11.50 -4.44 7.87
C PRO A 228 -10.91 -3.02 7.73
N LEU A 229 -10.60 -2.42 8.87
CA LEU A 229 -9.98 -1.10 9.00
C LEU A 229 -8.47 -1.28 9.18
N ILE A 230 -7.68 -0.75 8.26
CA ILE A 230 -6.24 -0.95 8.18
C ILE A 230 -5.49 0.35 8.31
N ASP A 231 -4.58 0.39 9.27
CA ASP A 231 -3.56 1.44 9.38
C ASP A 231 -2.34 1.04 8.54
N LEU A 232 -2.01 1.83 7.53
CA LEU A 232 -0.88 1.57 6.62
C LEU A 232 0.50 1.80 7.26
N GLY A 233 0.54 2.40 8.46
CA GLY A 233 1.79 2.65 9.16
C GLY A 233 2.54 3.88 8.68
N THR A 234 3.87 3.83 8.75
CA THR A 234 4.76 4.95 8.49
C THR A 234 5.65 4.72 7.29
N LYS A 235 6.12 5.81 6.69
CA LYS A 235 7.11 5.80 5.59
C LYS A 235 8.44 5.24 6.07
N ALA A 236 9.18 4.63 5.15
CA ALA A 236 10.50 4.06 5.44
C ALA A 236 11.44 5.10 6.07
N GLY A 237 12.09 4.71 7.15
CA GLY A 237 13.09 5.55 7.85
C GLY A 237 12.54 6.78 8.56
N THR A 238 11.22 6.94 8.68
CA THR A 238 10.58 8.08 9.34
C THR A 238 9.38 7.66 10.18
N ASN A 239 8.91 8.55 11.07
CA ASN A 239 7.65 8.38 11.80
C ASN A 239 6.45 9.04 11.08
N SER A 240 6.64 9.55 9.88
CA SER A 240 5.57 10.17 9.11
C SER A 240 4.60 9.10 8.58
N PRO A 241 3.30 9.25 8.76
CA PRO A 241 2.33 8.28 8.26
C PRO A 241 2.34 8.24 6.73
N ILE A 242 2.10 7.06 6.14
CA ILE A 242 1.98 6.87 4.69
C ILE A 242 0.83 7.73 4.13
N VAL A 243 -0.37 7.63 4.72
CA VAL A 243 -1.45 8.56 4.43
C VAL A 243 -1.22 9.83 5.26
N ALA A 244 -0.72 10.87 4.62
CA ALA A 244 -0.35 12.10 5.30
C ALA A 244 -1.57 12.79 5.93
N THR A 245 -1.31 13.55 6.98
CA THR A 245 -2.24 14.57 7.47
C THR A 245 -1.65 15.92 7.12
N SER A 246 -2.41 16.77 6.43
CA SER A 246 -1.99 18.12 6.05
C SER A 246 -1.80 19.01 7.28
N GLU A 247 -1.18 20.19 7.09
CA GLU A 247 -1.07 21.21 8.15
C GLU A 247 -2.44 21.72 8.61
N ALA A 248 -3.46 21.67 7.74
CA ALA A 248 -4.84 21.99 8.07
C ALA A 248 -5.54 20.89 8.88
N GLY A 249 -4.89 19.78 9.16
CA GLY A 249 -5.42 18.63 9.87
C GLY A 249 -6.26 17.69 9.03
N GLU A 250 -6.20 17.81 7.70
CA GLU A 250 -6.98 17.01 6.76
C GLU A 250 -6.20 15.75 6.35
N THR A 251 -6.93 14.67 6.14
CA THR A 251 -6.40 13.38 5.67
C THR A 251 -7.36 12.73 4.68
N SER A 252 -6.95 11.62 4.10
CA SER A 252 -7.75 10.84 3.16
C SER A 252 -8.01 9.43 3.70
N LEU A 253 -9.12 8.84 3.27
CA LEU A 253 -9.49 7.46 3.51
C LEU A 253 -9.63 6.75 2.16
N TYR A 254 -9.00 5.60 2.01
CA TYR A 254 -9.04 4.79 0.80
C TYR A 254 -9.83 3.52 1.05
N ALA A 255 -10.68 3.15 0.11
CA ALA A 255 -11.34 1.86 0.04
C ALA A 255 -10.83 1.11 -1.18
N VAL A 256 -10.48 -0.17 -1.05
CA VAL A 256 -9.87 -0.94 -2.14
C VAL A 256 -10.46 -2.35 -2.19
N ARG A 257 -10.84 -2.79 -3.40
CA ARG A 257 -11.17 -4.17 -3.70
C ARG A 257 -9.95 -4.84 -4.36
N MET A 258 -9.25 -5.65 -3.57
CA MET A 258 -8.08 -6.40 -4.05
C MET A 258 -8.53 -7.61 -4.87
N GLY A 259 -7.87 -7.83 -6.01
CA GLY A 259 -8.14 -8.95 -6.91
C GLY A 259 -7.61 -8.68 -8.31
N LEU A 260 -7.40 -9.74 -9.10
CA LEU A 260 -6.83 -9.65 -10.45
C LEU A 260 -7.69 -8.86 -11.44
N ASP A 261 -8.97 -8.71 -11.17
CA ASP A 261 -9.93 -7.91 -11.94
C ASP A 261 -10.11 -6.49 -11.39
N GLY A 262 -9.63 -6.24 -10.16
CA GLY A 262 -9.68 -4.96 -9.47
C GLY A 262 -8.31 -4.31 -9.31
N PHE A 263 -7.93 -4.12 -8.04
CA PHE A 263 -6.61 -3.61 -7.65
C PHE A 263 -5.69 -4.77 -7.27
N HIS A 264 -4.51 -4.85 -7.89
CA HIS A 264 -3.54 -5.92 -7.64
C HIS A 264 -2.12 -5.44 -7.85
N GLY A 265 -1.17 -6.19 -7.29
CA GLY A 265 0.24 -6.03 -7.56
C GLY A 265 0.63 -6.68 -8.90
N VAL A 266 1.70 -6.19 -9.48
CA VAL A 266 2.32 -6.79 -10.67
C VAL A 266 3.79 -7.03 -10.36
N SER A 267 4.28 -8.22 -10.66
CA SER A 267 5.68 -8.63 -10.42
C SER A 267 6.27 -9.37 -11.62
N VAL A 268 7.57 -9.64 -11.52
CA VAL A 268 8.28 -10.42 -12.53
C VAL A 268 7.93 -11.91 -12.38
N SER A 269 7.63 -12.56 -13.51
CA SER A 269 7.26 -13.98 -13.56
C SER A 269 8.35 -14.90 -12.98
N GLY A 270 7.90 -15.84 -12.15
CA GLY A 270 8.75 -16.87 -11.59
C GLY A 270 9.73 -16.40 -10.50
N GLN A 271 9.61 -15.17 -10.01
CA GLN A 271 10.45 -14.63 -8.95
C GLN A 271 9.62 -14.19 -7.74
N SER A 272 10.19 -14.32 -6.54
CA SER A 272 9.63 -13.66 -5.35
C SER A 272 9.61 -12.15 -5.57
N PRO A 273 8.56 -11.43 -5.17
CA PRO A 273 8.54 -9.97 -5.27
C PRO A 273 9.72 -9.29 -4.57
N ILE A 274 10.21 -9.88 -3.47
CA ILE A 274 11.38 -9.37 -2.74
C ILE A 274 12.52 -10.37 -2.90
N LEU A 275 13.66 -9.88 -3.37
CA LEU A 275 14.92 -10.60 -3.52
C LEU A 275 15.96 -10.05 -2.55
N THR A 276 16.78 -10.94 -2.02
CA THR A 276 17.84 -10.57 -1.07
C THR A 276 19.17 -11.16 -1.53
N TRP A 277 20.21 -10.32 -1.55
CA TRP A 277 21.58 -10.73 -1.81
C TRP A 277 22.41 -10.55 -0.53
N LEU A 278 22.98 -11.66 -0.06
CA LEU A 278 23.82 -11.68 1.13
C LEU A 278 25.23 -11.16 0.80
N PRO A 279 25.93 -10.54 1.79
CA PRO A 279 27.34 -10.18 1.63
C PRO A 279 28.19 -11.43 1.38
N ASP A 280 28.94 -11.46 0.25
CA ASP A 280 29.85 -12.58 -0.07
C ASP A 280 31.24 -12.34 0.49
N PHE A 281 31.59 -13.05 1.55
CA PHE A 281 32.89 -13.02 2.21
C PHE A 281 33.91 -14.02 1.63
N SER A 282 33.55 -14.81 0.61
CA SER A 282 34.47 -15.74 -0.03
C SER A 282 35.49 -15.05 -0.92
N THR A 283 35.19 -13.84 -1.42
CA THR A 283 36.05 -13.04 -2.28
C THR A 283 36.87 -12.02 -1.48
N ALA A 284 37.99 -11.55 -2.04
CA ALA A 284 38.83 -10.52 -1.44
C ALA A 284 38.10 -9.19 -1.21
N GLY A 285 38.44 -8.46 -0.15
CA GLY A 285 37.84 -7.19 0.25
C GLY A 285 37.33 -7.22 1.69
N ALA A 286 37.64 -6.19 2.45
CA ALA A 286 37.28 -6.10 3.87
C ALA A 286 35.80 -5.80 4.08
N VAL A 287 35.24 -4.90 3.24
CA VAL A 287 33.83 -4.48 3.30
C VAL A 287 33.04 -5.16 2.21
N LYS A 288 31.90 -5.74 2.55
CA LYS A 288 30.98 -6.42 1.64
C LYS A 288 29.60 -5.80 1.71
N LYS A 289 28.92 -5.83 0.57
CA LYS A 289 27.60 -5.25 0.37
C LYS A 289 26.52 -6.32 0.39
N GLY A 290 25.47 -6.08 1.17
CA GLY A 290 24.23 -6.82 1.07
C GLY A 290 23.14 -5.94 0.45
N GLU A 291 22.22 -6.51 -0.30
CA GLU A 291 21.17 -5.79 -1.01
C GLU A 291 19.82 -6.47 -0.82
N VAL A 292 18.77 -5.66 -0.80
CA VAL A 292 17.37 -6.10 -0.86
C VAL A 292 16.71 -5.29 -1.97
N GLU A 293 16.08 -5.98 -2.89
CA GLU A 293 15.35 -5.36 -4.01
C GLU A 293 13.96 -5.95 -4.14
N MET A 294 13.03 -5.11 -4.56
CA MET A 294 11.68 -5.49 -4.97
C MET A 294 11.41 -4.91 -6.36
N VAL A 295 11.01 -5.77 -7.29
CA VAL A 295 10.61 -5.34 -8.63
C VAL A 295 9.11 -5.52 -8.76
N ALA A 296 8.38 -4.44 -8.62
CA ALA A 296 6.92 -4.48 -8.61
C ALA A 296 6.31 -3.15 -9.06
N ALA A 297 5.02 -3.21 -9.34
CA ALA A 297 4.13 -2.06 -9.53
C ALA A 297 2.73 -2.45 -9.08
N VAL A 298 1.77 -1.53 -9.19
CA VAL A 298 0.36 -1.83 -8.95
C VAL A 298 -0.49 -1.48 -10.16
N ALA A 299 -1.52 -2.26 -10.40
CA ALA A 299 -2.46 -2.02 -11.47
C ALA A 299 -3.89 -1.92 -10.94
N LEU A 300 -4.63 -0.91 -11.42
CA LEU A 300 -6.05 -0.72 -11.14
C LEU A 300 -6.82 -1.02 -12.43
N LYS A 301 -7.26 -2.27 -12.63
CA LYS A 301 -7.98 -2.67 -13.85
C LYS A 301 -9.37 -2.06 -13.95
N SER A 302 -10.13 -2.08 -12.86
CA SER A 302 -11.43 -1.39 -12.78
C SER A 302 -11.27 -0.07 -12.03
N SER A 303 -11.71 1.04 -12.61
CA SER A 303 -11.69 2.35 -11.94
C SER A 303 -12.55 2.37 -10.67
N LYS A 304 -13.62 1.58 -10.64
CA LYS A 304 -14.52 1.45 -9.48
C LYS A 304 -14.07 0.39 -8.46
N ALA A 305 -12.91 -0.27 -8.66
CA ALA A 305 -12.34 -1.19 -7.66
C ALA A 305 -11.61 -0.47 -6.53
N ALA A 306 -11.44 0.83 -6.62
CA ALA A 306 -10.89 1.66 -5.55
C ALA A 306 -11.68 2.97 -5.44
N ALA A 307 -11.75 3.52 -4.24
CA ALA A 307 -12.37 4.80 -3.96
C ALA A 307 -11.53 5.58 -2.94
N VAL A 308 -11.65 6.89 -2.96
CA VAL A 308 -10.97 7.78 -2.02
C VAL A 308 -11.91 8.86 -1.52
N MET A 309 -11.89 9.09 -0.21
CA MET A 309 -12.54 10.22 0.44
C MET A 309 -11.47 11.18 0.94
N ARG A 310 -11.44 12.41 0.41
CA ARG A 310 -10.44 13.44 0.74
C ARG A 310 -11.02 14.53 1.61
N GLY A 311 -10.15 15.32 2.26
CA GLY A 311 -10.57 16.48 3.05
C GLY A 311 -11.26 16.12 4.37
N LEU A 312 -10.91 14.99 4.96
CA LEU A 312 -11.40 14.58 6.28
C LEU A 312 -10.53 15.22 7.36
N LYS A 313 -11.07 16.17 8.11
CA LYS A 313 -10.33 16.87 9.15
C LYS A 313 -10.31 16.06 10.44
N VAL A 314 -9.11 15.63 10.85
CA VAL A 314 -8.88 14.76 12.01
C VAL A 314 -8.13 15.42 13.16
N MET A 315 -7.58 16.63 12.90
CA MET A 315 -6.88 17.49 13.88
C MET A 315 -7.44 18.88 13.90
#